data_4d704e1e9e14142a6a31f74bc68213a7
#
_entry.id   4d704e1e9e14142a6a31f74bc68213a7
#
_cell.length_a   1.000
_cell.length_b   1.000
_cell.length_c   1.000
_cell.angle_alpha   90.00
_cell.angle_beta   90.00
_cell.angle_gamma   90.00
#
_symmetry.space_group_name_H-M   'P 1'
#
loop_
_entity.id
_entity.type
_entity.pdbx_description
1 polymer ?
#
loop_
_entity_poly.entity_id
_entity_poly.type
_entity_poly.pdbx_seq_one_letter_code
_entity_poly.pdbx_strand_id
1 'polypeptide(L)'
;MVGHSFGGSIAMKAAARLQGRVGKVVLLETNPFYLLAQSGRTDAFAEAMAMRNCIKEFGALGQWEIAAERFADYWGGAGSWAAMPRDRRDVFAQALKPNFFEWDAVTDETTPLAEWARLLPRQTLVVSDPNTVLPIREIATLLRQSCPTWIFQEITGGHMAPLTRPDLINPIVTSFLRSPAD
;
A
#
# COMPACT_ATOMS: atom_id res chain seq x y z
N MET A 1 -7.50 3.28 -13.12
CA MET A 1 -6.85 2.13 -12.43
C MET A 1 -6.94 2.38 -10.94
N VAL A 2 -7.22 1.37 -10.12
CA VAL A 2 -7.34 1.51 -8.65
C VAL A 2 -6.47 0.43 -8.01
N GLY A 3 -5.69 0.77 -7.01
CA GLY A 3 -4.85 -0.17 -6.28
C GLY A 3 -4.76 0.16 -4.79
N HIS A 4 -4.81 -0.87 -3.95
CA HIS A 4 -4.64 -0.78 -2.51
C HIS A 4 -3.35 -1.48 -2.09
N SER A 5 -2.59 -0.88 -1.19
CA SER A 5 -1.36 -1.46 -0.63
C SER A 5 -0.40 -1.89 -1.76
N PHE A 6 0.01 -3.16 -1.80
CA PHE A 6 0.81 -3.74 -2.89
C PHE A 6 0.16 -3.52 -4.27
N GLY A 7 -1.17 -3.68 -4.38
CA GLY A 7 -1.90 -3.37 -5.60
C GLY A 7 -1.77 -1.90 -6.03
N GLY A 8 -1.54 -0.98 -5.11
CA GLY A 8 -1.23 0.43 -5.39
C GLY A 8 0.14 0.58 -6.08
N SER A 9 1.16 -0.10 -5.56
CA SER A 9 2.50 -0.12 -6.18
C SER A 9 2.48 -0.76 -7.58
N ILE A 10 1.70 -1.83 -7.75
CA ILE A 10 1.46 -2.45 -9.07
C ILE A 10 0.72 -1.49 -10.00
N ALA A 11 -0.30 -0.76 -9.51
CA ALA A 11 -1.02 0.22 -10.30
C ALA A 11 -0.12 1.37 -10.79
N MET A 12 0.79 1.86 -9.94
CA MET A 12 1.81 2.83 -10.32
C MET A 12 2.65 2.30 -11.50
N LYS A 13 3.23 1.10 -11.34
CA LYS A 13 4.11 0.51 -12.37
C LYS A 13 3.37 0.20 -13.66
N ALA A 14 2.14 -0.32 -13.56
CA ALA A 14 1.31 -0.63 -14.73
C ALA A 14 0.90 0.64 -15.48
N ALA A 15 0.47 1.70 -14.77
CA ALA A 15 0.10 2.96 -15.39
C ALA A 15 1.29 3.61 -16.10
N ALA A 16 2.48 3.58 -15.48
CA ALA A 16 3.71 4.08 -16.09
C ALA A 16 4.07 3.34 -17.39
N ARG A 17 3.90 2.01 -17.42
CA ARG A 17 4.17 1.20 -18.62
C ARG A 17 3.11 1.38 -19.74
N LEU A 18 1.88 1.65 -19.35
CA LEU A 18 0.76 1.80 -20.28
C LEU A 18 0.63 3.20 -20.89
N GLN A 19 1.48 4.12 -20.51
CA GLN A 19 1.59 5.52 -20.98
C GLN A 19 0.40 6.03 -21.81
N GLY A 20 -0.32 7.04 -21.31
CA GLY A 20 -1.44 7.66 -22.01
C GLY A 20 -2.70 6.79 -22.19
N ARG A 21 -2.63 5.48 -21.94
CA ARG A 21 -3.80 4.58 -21.98
C ARG A 21 -4.56 4.53 -20.63
N VAL A 22 -3.96 5.07 -19.57
CA VAL A 22 -4.56 5.17 -18.25
C VAL A 22 -4.84 6.64 -17.96
N GLY A 23 -6.11 7.03 -17.92
CA GLY A 23 -6.51 8.42 -17.68
C GLY A 23 -6.51 8.79 -16.20
N LYS A 24 -6.83 7.84 -15.30
CA LYS A 24 -6.92 8.07 -13.87
C LYS A 24 -6.31 6.93 -13.07
N VAL A 25 -5.63 7.30 -11.96
CA VAL A 25 -5.06 6.35 -11.00
C VAL A 25 -5.56 6.69 -9.60
N VAL A 26 -5.94 5.67 -8.84
CA VAL A 26 -6.27 5.79 -7.41
C VAL A 26 -5.34 4.88 -6.63
N LEU A 27 -4.64 5.45 -5.68
CA LEU A 27 -3.67 4.80 -4.80
C LEU A 27 -4.20 4.85 -3.37
N LEU A 28 -4.64 3.71 -2.86
CA LEU A 28 -5.16 3.58 -1.51
C LEU A 28 -4.07 2.97 -0.63
N GLU A 29 -3.55 3.72 0.35
CA GLU A 29 -2.53 3.21 1.28
C GLU A 29 -1.37 2.47 0.55
N THR A 30 -0.89 3.03 -0.56
CA THR A 30 0.12 2.38 -1.41
C THR A 30 1.47 2.27 -0.71
N ASN A 31 2.27 1.24 -1.06
CA ASN A 31 3.44 0.83 -0.30
C ASN A 31 4.74 0.68 -1.12
N PRO A 32 5.15 1.60 -1.97
CA PRO A 32 6.45 1.56 -2.65
C PRO A 32 7.59 1.83 -1.65
N PHE A 33 7.90 0.85 -0.81
CA PHE A 33 8.79 1.02 0.36
C PHE A 33 10.22 1.42 0.00
N TYR A 34 10.71 1.06 -1.19
CA TYR A 34 12.03 1.50 -1.67
C TYR A 34 12.19 3.04 -1.67
N LEU A 35 11.09 3.80 -1.83
CA LEU A 35 11.11 5.26 -1.78
C LEU A 35 11.55 5.79 -0.41
N LEU A 36 11.28 5.04 0.66
CA LEU A 36 11.72 5.40 2.01
C LEU A 36 13.23 5.39 2.11
N ALA A 37 13.89 4.34 1.60
CA ALA A 37 15.34 4.25 1.55
C ALA A 37 15.95 5.35 0.68
N GLN A 38 15.41 5.55 -0.54
CA GLN A 38 15.88 6.59 -1.45
C GLN A 38 15.77 8.01 -0.88
N SER A 39 14.78 8.24 0.01
CA SER A 39 14.51 9.56 0.59
C SER A 39 15.03 9.73 2.03
N GLY A 40 15.86 8.80 2.52
CA GLY A 40 16.45 8.86 3.85
C GLY A 40 15.44 8.74 5.01
N ARG A 41 14.30 8.10 4.79
CA ARG A 41 13.28 7.83 5.81
C ARG A 41 13.66 6.55 6.57
N THR A 42 14.77 6.58 7.29
CA THR A 42 15.42 5.40 7.88
C THR A 42 14.53 4.61 8.83
N ASP A 43 13.82 5.29 9.75
CA ASP A 43 12.98 4.61 10.74
C ASP A 43 11.78 3.92 10.09
N ALA A 44 11.13 4.61 9.14
CA ALA A 44 10.02 4.06 8.37
C ALA A 44 10.48 2.87 7.50
N PHE A 45 11.64 2.98 6.88
CA PHE A 45 12.21 1.88 6.11
C PHE A 45 12.56 0.68 7.00
N ALA A 46 13.17 0.92 8.17
CA ALA A 46 13.49 -0.13 9.12
C ALA A 46 12.24 -0.87 9.61
N GLU A 47 11.14 -0.15 9.90
CA GLU A 47 9.86 -0.75 10.26
C GLU A 47 9.29 -1.62 9.13
N ALA A 48 9.29 -1.14 7.89
CA ALA A 48 8.87 -1.93 6.73
C ALA A 48 9.74 -3.20 6.56
N MET A 49 11.07 -3.05 6.71
CA MET A 49 12.00 -4.18 6.59
C MET A 49 11.85 -5.20 7.73
N ALA A 50 11.48 -4.77 8.93
CA ALA A 50 11.18 -5.67 10.04
C ALA A 50 10.00 -6.58 9.70
N MET A 51 8.92 -6.04 9.12
CA MET A 51 7.77 -6.83 8.67
C MET A 51 8.16 -7.75 7.50
N ARG A 52 8.90 -7.25 6.50
CA ARG A 52 9.44 -8.07 5.41
C ARG A 52 10.22 -9.27 5.94
N ASN A 53 11.15 -9.02 6.85
CA ASN A 53 12.01 -10.06 7.39
C ASN A 53 11.20 -11.10 8.18
N CYS A 54 10.20 -10.67 8.94
CA CYS A 54 9.25 -11.56 9.60
C CYS A 54 8.57 -12.51 8.61
N ILE A 55 8.04 -11.99 7.51
CA ILE A 55 7.39 -12.81 6.46
C ILE A 55 8.40 -13.76 5.79
N LYS A 56 9.61 -13.27 5.48
CA LYS A 56 10.65 -14.11 4.85
C LYS A 56 11.13 -15.22 5.79
N GLU A 57 11.35 -14.93 7.07
CA GLU A 57 11.82 -15.89 8.06
C GLU A 57 10.79 -17.00 8.30
N PHE A 58 9.57 -16.63 8.71
CA PHE A 58 8.54 -17.63 9.01
C PHE A 58 8.03 -18.34 7.74
N GLY A 59 7.99 -17.64 6.62
CA GLY A 59 7.63 -18.23 5.33
C GLY A 59 8.64 -19.28 4.86
N ALA A 60 9.95 -19.04 5.01
CA ALA A 60 10.99 -19.99 4.69
C ALA A 60 10.93 -21.27 5.55
N LEU A 61 10.46 -21.15 6.79
CA LEU A 61 10.23 -22.25 7.73
C LEU A 61 8.87 -22.94 7.53
N GLY A 62 8.02 -22.46 6.60
CA GLY A 62 6.66 -22.96 6.42
C GLY A 62 5.69 -22.58 7.54
N GLN A 63 6.08 -21.71 8.47
CA GLN A 63 5.31 -21.30 9.64
C GLN A 63 4.33 -20.15 9.30
N TRP A 64 3.46 -20.40 8.33
CA TRP A 64 2.57 -19.40 7.76
C TRP A 64 1.52 -18.86 8.72
N GLU A 65 1.12 -19.62 9.72
CA GLU A 65 0.20 -19.16 10.76
C GLU A 65 0.84 -18.05 11.61
N ILE A 66 2.12 -18.23 11.99
CA ILE A 66 2.86 -17.20 12.75
C ILE A 66 3.08 -15.94 11.88
N ALA A 67 3.47 -16.11 10.61
CA ALA A 67 3.60 -15.01 9.68
C ALA A 67 2.28 -14.23 9.53
N ALA A 68 1.17 -14.96 9.42
CA ALA A 68 -0.17 -14.38 9.26
C ALA A 68 -0.64 -13.63 10.50
N GLU A 69 -0.37 -14.14 11.70
CA GLU A 69 -0.64 -13.44 12.97
C GLU A 69 0.08 -12.10 13.01
N ARG A 70 1.40 -12.10 12.76
CA ARG A 70 2.21 -10.88 12.76
C ARG A 70 1.73 -9.88 11.72
N PHE A 71 1.41 -10.35 10.54
CA PHE A 71 0.91 -9.51 9.44
C PHE A 71 -0.47 -8.92 9.74
N ALA A 72 -1.40 -9.73 10.26
CA ALA A 72 -2.75 -9.27 10.58
C ALA A 72 -2.73 -8.21 11.70
N ASP A 73 -1.94 -8.43 12.75
CA ASP A 73 -1.84 -7.51 13.88
C ASP A 73 -1.09 -6.22 13.50
N TYR A 74 -0.12 -6.29 12.60
CA TYR A 74 0.58 -5.10 12.11
C TYR A 74 -0.35 -4.19 11.28
N TRP A 75 -1.10 -4.74 10.34
CA TRP A 75 -1.93 -3.95 9.44
C TRP A 75 -3.32 -3.63 9.98
N GLY A 76 -3.87 -4.50 10.78
CA GLY A 76 -5.22 -4.36 11.33
C GLY A 76 -5.26 -3.82 12.77
N GLY A 77 -4.09 -3.71 13.40
CA GLY A 77 -3.97 -3.37 14.82
C GLY A 77 -3.87 -4.61 15.71
N ALA A 78 -3.26 -4.42 16.89
CA ALA A 78 -3.04 -5.50 17.86
C ALA A 78 -4.33 -6.24 18.20
N GLY A 79 -4.29 -7.58 18.17
CA GLY A 79 -5.44 -8.45 18.43
C GLY A 79 -6.33 -8.74 17.21
N SER A 80 -6.04 -8.18 16.04
CA SER A 80 -6.80 -8.45 14.80
C SER A 80 -6.79 -9.93 14.44
N TRP A 81 -5.65 -10.60 14.62
CA TRP A 81 -5.55 -12.03 14.42
C TRP A 81 -6.42 -12.80 15.43
N ALA A 82 -6.32 -12.47 16.71
CA ALA A 82 -7.08 -13.13 17.78
C ALA A 82 -8.60 -12.95 17.61
N ALA A 83 -9.04 -11.82 17.06
CA ALA A 83 -10.45 -11.55 16.77
C ALA A 83 -10.96 -12.27 15.50
N MET A 84 -10.07 -12.75 14.64
CA MET A 84 -10.47 -13.44 13.41
C MET A 84 -10.98 -14.85 13.71
N PRO A 85 -12.13 -15.29 13.14
CA PRO A 85 -12.60 -16.67 13.23
C PRO A 85 -11.54 -17.69 12.75
N ARG A 86 -11.51 -18.86 13.39
CA ARG A 86 -10.44 -19.85 13.13
C ARG A 86 -10.39 -20.31 11.66
N ASP A 87 -11.53 -20.59 11.08
CA ASP A 87 -11.65 -20.96 9.67
C ASP A 87 -11.11 -19.90 8.71
N ARG A 88 -11.26 -18.62 9.08
CA ARG A 88 -10.69 -17.50 8.33
C ARG A 88 -9.19 -17.37 8.52
N ARG A 89 -8.65 -17.70 9.71
CA ARG A 89 -7.19 -17.67 9.95
C ARG A 89 -6.47 -18.64 9.02
N ASP A 90 -6.99 -19.85 8.86
CA ASP A 90 -6.40 -20.87 7.98
C ASP A 90 -6.37 -20.36 6.52
N VAL A 91 -7.47 -19.82 6.03
CA VAL A 91 -7.56 -19.23 4.69
C VAL A 91 -6.60 -18.05 4.53
N PHE A 92 -6.54 -17.17 5.53
CA PHE A 92 -5.66 -16.00 5.51
C PHE A 92 -4.18 -16.41 5.48
N ALA A 93 -3.77 -17.37 6.30
CA ALA A 93 -2.40 -17.88 6.32
C ALA A 93 -1.99 -18.50 4.97
N GLN A 94 -2.90 -19.22 4.30
CA GLN A 94 -2.64 -19.73 2.95
C GLN A 94 -2.57 -18.62 1.90
N ALA A 95 -3.45 -17.61 2.00
CA ALA A 95 -3.49 -16.49 1.08
C ALA A 95 -2.27 -15.56 1.23
N LEU A 96 -1.58 -15.60 2.36
CA LEU A 96 -0.39 -14.79 2.61
C LEU A 96 0.87 -15.32 1.89
N LYS A 97 0.90 -16.56 1.44
CA LYS A 97 2.11 -17.18 0.83
C LYS A 97 2.72 -16.39 -0.32
N PRO A 98 1.96 -15.81 -1.27
CA PRO A 98 2.52 -14.97 -2.32
C PRO A 98 3.25 -13.73 -1.79
N ASN A 99 2.87 -13.24 -0.60
CA ASN A 99 3.47 -12.07 0.02
C ASN A 99 4.98 -12.24 0.26
N PHE A 100 5.45 -13.48 0.39
CA PHE A 100 6.89 -13.80 0.46
C PHE A 100 7.69 -13.16 -0.69
N PHE A 101 7.12 -13.12 -1.90
CA PHE A 101 7.77 -12.57 -3.09
C PHE A 101 7.37 -11.12 -3.36
N GLU A 102 6.17 -10.70 -2.94
CA GLU A 102 5.65 -9.34 -3.17
C GLU A 102 6.50 -8.26 -2.51
N TRP A 103 7.11 -8.56 -1.35
CA TRP A 103 8.01 -7.63 -0.66
C TRP A 103 9.19 -7.21 -1.52
N ASP A 104 9.77 -8.11 -2.30
CA ASP A 104 10.91 -7.79 -3.16
C ASP A 104 10.51 -6.77 -4.24
N ALA A 105 9.29 -6.86 -4.77
CA ALA A 105 8.80 -5.91 -5.75
C ALA A 105 8.62 -4.48 -5.20
N VAL A 106 8.35 -4.31 -3.90
CA VAL A 106 8.16 -2.99 -3.27
C VAL A 106 9.43 -2.46 -2.60
N THR A 107 10.46 -3.30 -2.40
CA THR A 107 11.75 -2.89 -1.83
C THR A 107 12.85 -2.72 -2.88
N ASP A 108 12.79 -3.46 -3.99
CA ASP A 108 13.86 -3.52 -4.99
C ASP A 108 13.56 -2.70 -6.26
N GLU A 109 12.40 -2.05 -6.35
CA GLU A 109 12.08 -1.10 -7.41
C GLU A 109 13.04 0.10 -7.32
N THR A 110 13.40 0.67 -8.47
CA THR A 110 14.43 1.71 -8.55
C THR A 110 13.97 3.03 -9.19
N THR A 111 12.72 3.10 -9.64
CA THR A 111 12.18 4.33 -10.24
C THR A 111 12.28 5.51 -9.27
N PRO A 112 13.01 6.59 -9.60
CA PRO A 112 13.16 7.73 -8.70
C PRO A 112 11.80 8.38 -8.36
N LEU A 113 11.67 8.88 -7.13
CA LEU A 113 10.43 9.51 -6.65
C LEU A 113 9.94 10.63 -7.60
N ALA A 114 10.86 11.49 -8.08
CA ALA A 114 10.55 12.58 -8.99
C ALA A 114 10.01 12.12 -10.36
N GLU A 115 10.31 10.90 -10.76
CA GLU A 115 9.85 10.34 -12.04
C GLU A 115 8.36 10.00 -12.01
N TRP A 116 7.81 9.62 -10.87
CA TRP A 116 6.40 9.24 -10.76
C TRP A 116 5.45 10.36 -11.15
N ALA A 117 5.80 11.62 -10.83
CA ALA A 117 5.01 12.80 -11.26
C ALA A 117 4.89 12.92 -12.78
N ARG A 118 5.87 12.41 -13.54
CA ARG A 118 5.89 12.42 -15.02
C ARG A 118 5.29 11.17 -15.64
N LEU A 119 5.43 10.02 -14.96
CA LEU A 119 5.03 8.71 -15.46
C LEU A 119 3.54 8.42 -15.27
N LEU A 120 2.94 9.00 -14.22
CA LEU A 120 1.52 8.79 -13.92
C LEU A 120 0.66 9.94 -14.44
N PRO A 121 -0.63 9.68 -14.69
CA PRO A 121 -1.58 10.75 -15.05
C PRO A 121 -1.60 11.86 -14.00
N ARG A 122 -1.80 13.11 -14.44
CA ARG A 122 -2.07 14.23 -13.53
C ARG A 122 -3.27 13.93 -12.62
N GLN A 123 -4.28 13.26 -13.17
CA GLN A 123 -5.43 12.76 -12.43
C GLN A 123 -5.05 11.49 -11.67
N THR A 124 -4.23 11.66 -10.64
CA THR A 124 -3.90 10.63 -9.65
C THR A 124 -4.41 11.06 -8.29
N LEU A 125 -5.20 10.19 -7.65
CA LEU A 125 -5.71 10.35 -6.29
C LEU A 125 -4.94 9.42 -5.35
N VAL A 126 -4.40 10.00 -4.28
CA VAL A 126 -3.79 9.26 -3.16
C VAL A 126 -4.71 9.38 -1.96
N VAL A 127 -5.11 8.24 -1.39
CA VAL A 127 -5.94 8.17 -0.18
C VAL A 127 -5.15 7.49 0.92
N SER A 128 -5.02 8.13 2.08
CA SER A 128 -4.27 7.58 3.22
C SER A 128 -4.88 8.02 4.55
N ASP A 129 -4.65 7.21 5.59
CA ASP A 129 -4.97 7.57 6.97
C ASP A 129 -3.72 8.20 7.63
N PRO A 130 -3.82 9.42 8.20
CA PRO A 130 -2.69 10.03 8.91
C PRO A 130 -2.26 9.24 10.17
N ASN A 131 -3.09 8.31 10.65
CA ASN A 131 -2.81 7.45 11.80
C ASN A 131 -2.43 6.00 11.43
N THR A 132 -2.24 5.71 10.14
CA THR A 132 -1.76 4.40 9.67
C THR A 132 -0.30 4.16 10.12
N VAL A 133 0.26 2.99 9.82
CA VAL A 133 1.65 2.64 10.16
C VAL A 133 2.65 3.63 9.55
N LEU A 134 3.77 3.83 10.24
CA LEU A 134 4.76 4.84 9.88
C LEU A 134 5.24 4.76 8.42
N PRO A 135 5.56 3.57 7.86
CA PRO A 135 6.00 3.48 6.47
C PRO A 135 5.00 4.06 5.46
N ILE A 136 3.71 3.80 5.64
CA ILE A 136 2.67 4.29 4.73
C ILE A 136 2.48 5.80 4.86
N ARG A 137 2.51 6.35 6.08
CA ARG A 137 2.43 7.81 6.31
C ARG A 137 3.58 8.55 5.63
N GLU A 138 4.80 8.02 5.77
CA GLU A 138 5.98 8.64 5.16
C GLU A 138 5.93 8.56 3.64
N ILE A 139 5.44 7.46 3.05
CA ILE A 139 5.20 7.37 1.61
C ILE A 139 4.17 8.39 1.14
N ALA A 140 3.03 8.51 1.83
CA ALA A 140 2.02 9.52 1.48
C ALA A 140 2.59 10.94 1.55
N THR A 141 3.42 11.22 2.54
CA THR A 141 4.13 12.50 2.70
C THR A 141 5.10 12.75 1.54
N LEU A 142 5.92 11.76 1.18
CA LEU A 142 6.87 11.87 0.06
C LEU A 142 6.15 12.09 -1.28
N LEU A 143 5.08 11.36 -1.55
CA LEU A 143 4.27 11.55 -2.75
C LEU A 143 3.64 12.94 -2.78
N ARG A 144 3.10 13.44 -1.68
CA ARG A 144 2.51 14.80 -1.58
C ARG A 144 3.55 15.88 -1.88
N GLN A 145 4.77 15.73 -1.37
CA GLN A 145 5.85 16.69 -1.60
C GLN A 145 6.36 16.68 -3.04
N SER A 146 6.44 15.52 -3.65
CA SER A 146 7.04 15.34 -4.98
C SER A 146 6.05 15.43 -6.14
N CYS A 147 4.77 15.21 -5.87
CA CYS A 147 3.70 15.18 -6.87
C CYS A 147 2.58 16.17 -6.50
N PRO A 148 2.87 17.49 -6.38
CA PRO A 148 1.90 18.47 -5.86
C PRO A 148 0.68 18.69 -6.76
N THR A 149 0.70 18.19 -7.98
CA THR A 149 -0.44 18.23 -8.91
C THR A 149 -1.43 17.08 -8.72
N TRP A 150 -1.08 16.08 -7.93
CA TRP A 150 -1.99 14.99 -7.59
C TRP A 150 -2.99 15.39 -6.52
N ILE A 151 -4.06 14.64 -6.41
CA ILE A 151 -5.10 14.87 -5.40
C ILE A 151 -4.79 13.98 -4.19
N PHE A 152 -4.84 14.57 -2.99
CA PHE A 152 -4.59 13.86 -1.74
C PHE A 152 -5.80 13.97 -0.83
N GLN A 153 -6.34 12.83 -0.43
CA GLN A 153 -7.48 12.74 0.47
C GLN A 153 -7.10 11.94 1.72
N GLU A 154 -7.39 12.51 2.87
CA GLU A 154 -7.22 11.80 4.14
C GLU A 154 -8.52 11.13 4.57
N ILE A 155 -8.39 9.97 5.19
CA ILE A 155 -9.48 9.16 5.72
C ILE A 155 -9.13 8.72 7.15
N THR A 156 -10.07 8.06 7.80
CA THR A 156 -9.85 7.31 9.05
C THR A 156 -10.16 5.83 8.83
N GLY A 157 -9.57 4.94 9.63
CA GLY A 157 -9.84 3.48 9.57
C GLY A 157 -8.61 2.62 9.26
N GLY A 158 -7.43 3.24 9.17
CA GLY A 158 -6.13 2.58 9.02
C GLY A 158 -5.92 1.94 7.65
N HIS A 159 -4.84 1.17 7.56
CA HIS A 159 -4.42 0.52 6.30
C HIS A 159 -5.50 -0.35 5.67
N MET A 160 -6.31 -1.00 6.48
CA MET A 160 -7.35 -1.92 6.01
C MET A 160 -8.69 -1.23 5.70
N ALA A 161 -8.78 0.10 5.79
CA ALA A 161 -10.02 0.86 5.55
C ALA A 161 -10.71 0.53 4.21
N PRO A 162 -10.01 0.28 3.08
CA PRO A 162 -10.67 -0.12 1.84
C PRO A 162 -11.51 -1.39 1.96
N LEU A 163 -11.20 -2.27 2.90
CA LEU A 163 -11.94 -3.52 3.16
C LEU A 163 -12.92 -3.39 4.34
N THR A 164 -12.56 -2.66 5.38
CA THR A 164 -13.32 -2.58 6.62
C THR A 164 -14.28 -1.40 6.67
N ARG A 165 -14.02 -0.35 5.90
CA ARG A 165 -14.79 0.90 5.84
C ARG A 165 -15.09 1.34 4.40
N PRO A 166 -15.70 0.46 3.57
CA PRO A 166 -16.06 0.81 2.19
C PRO A 166 -17.01 2.00 2.11
N ASP A 167 -17.75 2.27 3.17
CA ASP A 167 -18.61 3.44 3.34
C ASP A 167 -17.85 4.77 3.26
N LEU A 168 -16.60 4.82 3.71
CA LEU A 168 -15.71 5.98 3.62
C LEU A 168 -14.98 6.05 2.27
N ILE A 169 -14.53 4.92 1.76
CA ILE A 169 -13.66 4.85 0.58
C ILE A 169 -14.44 4.97 -0.74
N ASN A 170 -15.55 4.23 -0.87
CA ASN A 170 -16.27 4.14 -2.14
C ASN A 170 -16.79 5.50 -2.65
N PRO A 171 -17.35 6.41 -1.81
CA PRO A 171 -17.77 7.72 -2.28
C PRO A 171 -16.62 8.56 -2.85
N ILE A 172 -15.45 8.54 -2.19
CA ILE A 172 -14.24 9.28 -2.61
C ILE A 172 -13.77 8.76 -3.98
N VAL A 173 -13.57 7.44 -4.10
CA VAL A 173 -13.12 6.79 -5.33
C VAL A 173 -14.12 7.01 -6.46
N THR A 174 -15.41 6.83 -6.20
CA THR A 174 -16.47 6.99 -7.21
C THR A 174 -16.56 8.42 -7.71
N SER A 175 -16.51 9.41 -6.80
CA SER A 175 -16.52 10.83 -7.17
C SER A 175 -15.33 11.17 -8.07
N PHE A 176 -14.12 10.73 -7.68
CA PHE A 176 -12.92 10.96 -8.47
C PHE A 176 -12.97 10.31 -9.84
N LEU A 177 -13.41 9.05 -9.93
CA LEU A 177 -13.47 8.34 -11.21
C LEU A 177 -14.50 8.94 -12.17
N ARG A 178 -15.61 9.50 -11.65
CA ARG A 178 -16.68 10.14 -12.44
C ARG A 178 -16.38 11.59 -12.81
N SER A 179 -15.42 12.27 -12.18
CA SER A 179 -15.06 13.63 -12.56
C SER A 179 -14.60 13.68 -14.02
N PRO A 180 -14.78 14.79 -14.75
CA PRO A 180 -14.26 14.92 -16.12
C PRO A 180 -12.77 14.61 -16.18
N ALA A 181 -12.30 14.11 -17.33
CA ALA A 181 -10.88 14.10 -17.64
C ALA A 181 -10.48 15.52 -18.08
N ASP A 182 -9.37 16.03 -17.55
CA ASP A 182 -8.78 17.31 -18.00
C ASP A 182 -8.20 17.18 -19.41
#